data_a6d887ec88a36fc4e8592d998a06b203
#
_entry.id   a6d887ec88a36fc4e8592d998a06b203
#
_cell.length_a   1.000
_cell.length_b   1.000
_cell.length_c   1.000
_cell.angle_alpha   90.00
_cell.angle_beta   90.00
_cell.angle_gamma   90.00
#
_symmetry.space_group_name_H-M   'P 1'
#
loop_
_entity.id
_entity.type
_entity.pdbx_description
1 polymer ?
#
loop_
_entity_poly.entity_id
_entity_poly.type
_entity_poly.pdbx_seq_one_letter_code
_entity_poly.pdbx_strand_id
1 'polypeptide(L)'
;MNDGPGIRTAVFFKGCPLSCVWCHNPESQSFEKQMMFYKSKCIGCGKCREVCPNNLKSCDFCGRCELYCPADARKICGKEYTIDEVLKEIVKDKPFYENSGGGVTLSGGEPLAQYDFSLELLKKAKENGIHTAIETCGYAEKSKILEIAKYVDLFLFDCKETDPELHKEYTGFDNKIILENLKALSDAGSKIILRCPIIPGFNDRAEHFKGISEISGKLSGIEHIEIEPFHPLGESKYSALGREVADIPVPSGKTVDKWIKQIGCGTDKDVICAYQA
;
A
#
# COMPACT_ATOMS: atom_id res chain seq x y z
N MET A 1 -3.36 3.22 -10.57
CA MET A 1 -2.75 3.27 -9.23
C MET A 1 -1.78 4.43 -9.25
N ASN A 2 -1.90 5.36 -8.34
CA ASN A 2 -1.03 6.54 -8.32
C ASN A 2 -0.03 6.37 -7.16
N ASP A 3 1.20 5.99 -7.47
CA ASP A 3 2.26 5.76 -6.47
C ASP A 3 3.06 7.05 -6.18
N GLY A 4 2.47 8.21 -6.43
CA GLY A 4 3.05 9.54 -6.32
C GLY A 4 3.32 10.20 -7.69
N PRO A 5 3.93 11.40 -7.71
CA PRO A 5 4.11 12.18 -8.94
C PRO A 5 5.11 11.54 -9.91
N GLY A 6 4.87 11.73 -11.19
CA GLY A 6 5.74 11.28 -12.28
C GLY A 6 5.73 9.75 -12.50
N ILE A 7 6.66 9.28 -13.32
CA ILE A 7 6.88 7.84 -13.55
C ILE A 7 7.69 7.28 -12.38
N ARG A 8 7.22 6.18 -11.78
CA ARG A 8 7.84 5.64 -10.57
C ARG A 8 8.01 4.13 -10.65
N THR A 9 9.10 3.65 -10.07
CA THR A 9 9.26 2.23 -9.77
C THR A 9 8.71 1.97 -8.38
N ALA A 10 7.64 1.19 -8.28
CA ALA A 10 7.06 0.77 -7.00
C ALA A 10 7.73 -0.51 -6.49
N VAL A 11 8.29 -0.46 -5.29
CA VAL A 11 8.87 -1.62 -4.59
C VAL A 11 7.85 -2.13 -3.58
N PHE A 12 7.25 -3.29 -3.86
CA PHE A 12 6.22 -3.89 -3.02
C PHE A 12 6.83 -4.78 -1.95
N PHE A 13 6.71 -4.38 -0.70
CA PHE A 13 7.11 -5.16 0.46
C PHE A 13 6.07 -6.21 0.82
N LYS A 14 6.52 -7.31 1.40
CA LYS A 14 5.66 -8.35 1.96
C LYS A 14 5.71 -8.30 3.48
N GLY A 15 4.55 -8.36 4.10
CA GLY A 15 4.33 -8.20 5.53
C GLY A 15 3.70 -6.85 5.86
N CYS A 16 2.61 -6.88 6.60
CA CYS A 16 1.93 -5.71 7.12
C CYS A 16 1.44 -6.02 8.53
N PRO A 17 1.63 -5.13 9.52
CA PRO A 17 1.07 -5.32 10.85
C PRO A 17 -0.46 -5.24 10.84
N LEU A 18 -1.05 -4.46 9.90
CA LEU A 18 -2.48 -4.31 9.79
C LEU A 18 -3.11 -5.45 8.97
N SER A 19 -4.38 -5.74 9.27
CA SER A 19 -5.20 -6.77 8.61
C SER A 19 -6.49 -6.19 8.03
N CYS A 20 -6.37 -5.05 7.33
CA CYS A 20 -7.52 -4.33 6.78
C CYS A 20 -8.47 -5.25 6.03
N VAL A 21 -9.78 -5.18 6.34
CA VAL A 21 -10.82 -6.04 5.73
C VAL A 21 -11.01 -5.77 4.23
N TRP A 22 -10.64 -4.57 3.76
CA TRP A 22 -10.70 -4.15 2.35
C TRP A 22 -9.32 -4.10 1.65
N CYS A 23 -8.32 -4.81 2.16
CA CYS A 23 -6.95 -4.70 1.65
C CYS A 23 -6.87 -5.04 0.15
N HIS A 24 -6.28 -4.16 -0.66
CA HIS A 24 -6.08 -4.41 -2.10
C HIS A 24 -4.89 -5.35 -2.38
N ASN A 25 -4.02 -5.55 -1.39
CA ASN A 25 -2.85 -6.42 -1.50
C ASN A 25 -2.85 -7.48 -0.38
N PRO A 26 -3.88 -8.35 -0.29
CA PRO A 26 -3.99 -9.34 0.80
C PRO A 26 -2.82 -10.33 0.82
N GLU A 27 -2.14 -10.52 -0.32
CA GLU A 27 -0.92 -11.32 -0.44
C GLU A 27 0.28 -10.70 0.28
N SER A 28 0.23 -9.39 0.57
CA SER A 28 1.28 -8.69 1.28
C SER A 28 1.04 -8.57 2.79
N GLN A 29 -0.10 -9.01 3.32
CA GLN A 29 -0.36 -8.96 4.76
C GLN A 29 0.53 -9.93 5.54
N SER A 30 0.68 -11.18 5.08
CA SER A 30 1.56 -12.17 5.73
C SER A 30 3.03 -11.86 5.48
N PHE A 31 3.88 -12.03 6.49
CA PHE A 31 5.34 -11.98 6.35
C PHE A 31 5.91 -13.23 5.66
N GLU A 32 5.19 -14.35 5.75
CA GLU A 32 5.61 -15.62 5.19
C GLU A 32 5.30 -15.74 3.70
N LYS A 33 6.13 -16.50 2.98
CA LYS A 33 5.85 -16.89 1.59
C LYS A 33 4.48 -17.56 1.48
N GLN A 34 3.75 -17.27 0.42
CA GLN A 34 2.43 -17.85 0.19
C GLN A 34 2.29 -18.34 -1.25
N MET A 35 1.57 -19.46 -1.43
CA MET A 35 1.20 -19.93 -2.76
C MET A 35 -0.16 -19.35 -3.15
N MET A 36 -0.19 -18.62 -4.24
CA MET A 36 -1.41 -18.11 -4.85
C MET A 36 -1.85 -19.02 -5.99
N PHE A 37 -3.14 -19.37 -6.02
CA PHE A 37 -3.71 -20.18 -7.09
C PHE A 37 -4.91 -19.49 -7.74
N TYR A 38 -4.70 -18.93 -8.91
CA TYR A 38 -5.72 -18.27 -9.73
C TYR A 38 -6.55 -19.30 -10.50
N LYS A 39 -7.66 -19.76 -9.90
CA LYS A 39 -8.56 -20.77 -10.51
C LYS A 39 -9.06 -20.35 -11.88
N SER A 40 -9.35 -19.05 -12.08
CA SER A 40 -9.83 -18.49 -13.35
C SER A 40 -8.83 -18.59 -14.50
N LYS A 41 -7.54 -18.70 -14.20
CA LYS A 41 -6.47 -18.89 -15.20
C LYS A 41 -6.19 -20.35 -15.47
N CYS A 42 -6.61 -21.26 -14.59
CA CYS A 42 -6.24 -22.67 -14.65
C CYS A 42 -6.94 -23.40 -15.81
N ILE A 43 -6.17 -23.97 -16.73
CA ILE A 43 -6.64 -24.76 -17.86
C ILE A 43 -6.76 -26.27 -17.55
N GLY A 44 -6.55 -26.70 -16.31
CA GLY A 44 -6.72 -28.09 -15.88
C GLY A 44 -5.66 -29.07 -16.40
N CYS A 45 -4.50 -28.63 -16.92
CA CYS A 45 -3.51 -29.48 -17.58
C CYS A 45 -2.77 -30.47 -16.64
N GLY A 46 -2.90 -30.36 -15.32
CA GLY A 46 -2.29 -31.25 -14.34
C GLY A 46 -0.78 -31.08 -14.11
N LYS A 47 -0.07 -30.26 -14.93
CA LYS A 47 1.38 -30.11 -14.92
C LYS A 47 1.95 -29.77 -13.55
N CYS A 48 1.27 -28.89 -12.80
CA CYS A 48 1.68 -28.50 -11.46
C CYS A 48 1.73 -29.68 -10.47
N ARG A 49 0.89 -30.71 -10.64
CA ARG A 49 0.91 -31.92 -9.82
C ARG A 49 2.08 -32.83 -10.20
N GLU A 50 2.35 -32.98 -11.50
CA GLU A 50 3.44 -33.80 -12.00
C GLU A 50 4.82 -33.33 -11.53
N VAL A 51 5.04 -32.00 -11.52
CA VAL A 51 6.34 -31.41 -11.15
C VAL A 51 6.51 -31.16 -9.66
N CYS A 52 5.42 -31.27 -8.87
CA CYS A 52 5.45 -31.00 -7.44
C CYS A 52 6.03 -32.20 -6.67
N PRO A 53 7.14 -32.05 -5.92
CA PRO A 53 7.73 -33.15 -5.15
C PRO A 53 6.78 -33.70 -4.09
N ASN A 54 5.86 -32.88 -3.58
CA ASN A 54 4.90 -33.23 -2.55
C ASN A 54 3.49 -33.52 -3.11
N ASN A 55 3.35 -33.65 -4.44
CA ASN A 55 2.07 -33.92 -5.11
C ASN A 55 0.95 -32.93 -4.72
N LEU A 56 1.29 -31.68 -4.46
CA LEU A 56 0.45 -30.58 -3.98
C LEU A 56 -0.19 -30.79 -2.59
N LYS A 57 0.27 -31.76 -1.79
CA LYS A 57 -0.24 -32.00 -0.43
C LYS A 57 0.30 -31.00 0.58
N SER A 58 1.55 -30.56 0.38
CA SER A 58 2.21 -29.51 1.15
C SER A 58 3.05 -28.65 0.19
N CYS A 59 3.39 -27.42 0.60
CA CYS A 59 4.21 -26.51 -0.21
C CYS A 59 5.50 -26.18 0.52
N ASP A 60 6.63 -26.47 -0.14
CA ASP A 60 8.00 -26.08 0.26
C ASP A 60 8.51 -24.84 -0.49
N PHE A 61 7.63 -24.20 -1.26
CA PHE A 61 7.92 -23.02 -2.09
C PHE A 61 9.06 -23.21 -3.09
N CYS A 62 9.29 -24.45 -3.61
CA CYS A 62 10.33 -24.77 -4.57
C CYS A 62 10.16 -24.12 -5.96
N GLY A 63 9.02 -23.48 -6.23
CA GLY A 63 8.74 -22.75 -7.48
C GLY A 63 8.42 -23.60 -8.71
N ARG A 64 8.55 -24.92 -8.67
CA ARG A 64 8.36 -25.78 -9.86
C ARG A 64 6.96 -25.64 -10.46
N CYS A 65 5.92 -25.62 -9.63
CA CYS A 65 4.53 -25.47 -10.11
C CYS A 65 4.24 -24.09 -10.70
N GLU A 66 4.97 -23.04 -10.32
CA GLU A 66 4.93 -21.72 -10.93
C GLU A 66 5.65 -21.75 -12.29
N LEU A 67 6.91 -22.23 -12.31
CA LEU A 67 7.75 -22.28 -13.51
C LEU A 67 7.14 -23.08 -14.66
N TYR A 68 6.50 -24.21 -14.35
CA TYR A 68 5.93 -25.11 -15.37
C TYR A 68 4.43 -24.88 -15.62
N CYS A 69 3.82 -23.83 -15.07
CA CYS A 69 2.42 -23.51 -15.32
C CYS A 69 2.25 -22.72 -16.62
N PRO A 70 1.70 -23.31 -17.71
CA PRO A 70 1.59 -22.62 -18.99
C PRO A 70 0.56 -21.51 -18.99
N ALA A 71 -0.29 -21.42 -17.94
CA ALA A 71 -1.36 -20.46 -17.81
C ALA A 71 -1.11 -19.44 -16.68
N ASP A 72 0.08 -19.40 -16.08
CA ASP A 72 0.41 -18.53 -14.93
C ASP A 72 -0.62 -18.56 -13.79
N ALA A 73 -1.25 -19.74 -13.62
CA ALA A 73 -2.30 -19.92 -12.62
C ALA A 73 -1.74 -20.10 -11.19
N ARG A 74 -0.46 -20.41 -11.04
CA ARG A 74 0.20 -20.55 -9.74
C ARG A 74 1.36 -19.59 -9.64
N LYS A 75 1.41 -18.87 -8.50
CA LYS A 75 2.48 -17.92 -8.19
C LYS A 75 2.89 -18.01 -6.73
N ILE A 76 4.18 -17.96 -6.47
CA ILE A 76 4.69 -17.77 -5.12
C ILE A 76 4.75 -16.26 -4.86
N CYS A 77 4.05 -15.81 -3.83
CA CYS A 77 4.18 -14.47 -3.30
C CYS A 77 5.19 -14.46 -2.17
N GLY A 78 6.11 -13.51 -2.22
CA GLY A 78 7.24 -13.37 -1.31
C GLY A 78 8.51 -13.97 -1.89
N LYS A 79 9.34 -13.11 -2.47
CA LYS A 79 10.71 -13.39 -2.90
C LYS A 79 11.66 -12.60 -2.02
N GLU A 80 12.81 -13.16 -1.73
CA GLU A 80 13.87 -12.48 -1.01
C GLU A 80 14.78 -11.78 -2.01
N TYR A 81 15.14 -10.55 -1.71
CA TYR A 81 16.04 -9.74 -2.51
C TYR A 81 17.05 -9.06 -1.60
N THR A 82 18.26 -8.90 -2.09
CA THR A 82 19.25 -8.00 -1.51
C THR A 82 18.94 -6.56 -1.91
N ILE A 83 19.43 -5.60 -1.13
CA ILE A 83 19.28 -4.17 -1.43
C ILE A 83 19.88 -3.84 -2.79
N ASP A 84 21.05 -4.42 -3.12
CA ASP A 84 21.74 -4.15 -4.37
C ASP A 84 20.98 -4.70 -5.59
N GLU A 85 20.29 -5.84 -5.47
CA GLU A 85 19.41 -6.35 -6.52
C GLU A 85 18.24 -5.42 -6.78
N VAL A 86 17.57 -4.93 -5.72
CA VAL A 86 16.45 -3.99 -5.86
C VAL A 86 16.92 -2.65 -6.41
N LEU A 87 18.02 -2.10 -5.87
CA LEU A 87 18.58 -0.84 -6.33
C LEU A 87 18.96 -0.89 -7.81
N LYS A 88 19.52 -2.00 -8.26
CA LYS A 88 19.87 -2.22 -9.68
C LYS A 88 18.65 -2.09 -10.59
N GLU A 89 17.50 -2.60 -10.18
CA GLU A 89 16.25 -2.44 -10.96
C GLU A 89 15.77 -0.99 -10.92
N ILE A 90 15.77 -0.34 -9.76
CA ILE A 90 15.37 1.06 -9.61
C ILE A 90 16.22 1.99 -10.50
N VAL A 91 17.53 1.81 -10.52
CA VAL A 91 18.45 2.67 -11.28
C VAL A 91 18.26 2.55 -12.78
N LYS A 92 17.78 1.43 -13.30
CA LYS A 92 17.48 1.27 -14.75
C LYS A 92 16.45 2.28 -15.25
N ASP A 93 15.51 2.67 -14.39
CA ASP A 93 14.42 3.57 -14.75
C ASP A 93 14.76 5.06 -14.52
N LYS A 94 15.99 5.36 -14.07
CA LYS A 94 16.42 6.74 -13.76
C LYS A 94 16.16 7.75 -14.88
N PRO A 95 16.38 7.45 -16.18
CA PRO A 95 16.06 8.38 -17.25
C PRO A 95 14.57 8.76 -17.32
N PHE A 96 13.67 7.85 -16.94
CA PHE A 96 12.23 8.13 -16.88
C PHE A 96 11.88 9.03 -15.68
N TYR A 97 12.58 8.85 -14.55
CA TYR A 97 12.38 9.71 -13.38
C TYR A 97 12.80 11.16 -13.66
N GLU A 98 13.96 11.35 -14.26
CA GLU A 98 14.49 12.67 -14.60
C GLU A 98 13.58 13.45 -15.55
N ASN A 99 12.95 12.76 -16.51
CA ASN A 99 12.04 13.37 -17.47
C ASN A 99 10.63 13.66 -16.93
N SER A 100 10.20 12.96 -15.88
CA SER A 100 8.83 13.04 -15.38
C SER A 100 8.70 13.67 -13.98
N GLY A 101 9.82 13.93 -13.30
CA GLY A 101 9.82 14.27 -11.88
C GLY A 101 9.43 13.09 -10.97
N GLY A 102 9.58 11.86 -11.46
CA GLY A 102 9.27 10.64 -10.74
C GLY A 102 10.41 10.11 -9.87
N GLY A 103 10.38 8.81 -9.55
CA GLY A 103 11.40 8.21 -8.69
C GLY A 103 11.02 6.81 -8.22
N VAL A 104 11.41 6.46 -7.00
CA VAL A 104 11.02 5.20 -6.36
C VAL A 104 9.95 5.42 -5.31
N THR A 105 9.01 4.49 -5.19
CA THR A 105 8.04 4.42 -4.09
C THR A 105 8.15 3.08 -3.39
N LEU A 106 8.35 3.10 -2.07
CA LEU A 106 8.23 1.91 -1.24
C LEU A 106 6.76 1.75 -0.84
N SER A 107 6.17 0.60 -1.12
CA SER A 107 4.75 0.29 -0.93
C SER A 107 4.56 -1.21 -0.65
N GLY A 108 3.37 -1.76 -0.85
CA GLY A 108 3.05 -3.19 -0.81
C GLY A 108 2.26 -3.61 0.41
N GLY A 109 2.91 -4.24 1.42
CA GLY A 109 2.40 -4.40 2.77
C GLY A 109 2.64 -3.11 3.57
N GLU A 110 3.60 -3.17 4.50
CA GLU A 110 4.06 -1.98 5.22
C GLU A 110 5.59 -1.92 5.13
N PRO A 111 6.17 -0.94 4.41
CA PRO A 111 7.63 -0.82 4.31
C PRO A 111 8.33 -0.66 5.65
N LEU A 112 7.70 0.03 6.62
CA LEU A 112 8.26 0.23 7.96
C LEU A 112 8.31 -1.06 8.78
N ALA A 113 7.59 -2.11 8.38
CA ALA A 113 7.69 -3.43 9.01
C ALA A 113 9.01 -4.16 8.66
N GLN A 114 9.67 -3.76 7.57
CA GLN A 114 11.03 -4.17 7.19
C GLN A 114 11.97 -2.96 7.26
N TYR A 115 12.01 -2.32 8.41
CA TYR A 115 12.63 -1.03 8.64
C TYR A 115 14.08 -0.91 8.15
N ASP A 116 14.96 -1.84 8.53
CA ASP A 116 16.38 -1.77 8.18
C ASP A 116 16.60 -1.82 6.66
N PHE A 117 15.84 -2.67 5.97
CA PHE A 117 15.89 -2.77 4.51
C PHE A 117 15.36 -1.49 3.85
N SER A 118 14.24 -0.97 4.33
CA SER A 118 13.64 0.26 3.80
C SER A 118 14.54 1.46 3.99
N LEU A 119 15.13 1.63 5.17
CA LEU A 119 16.05 2.71 5.49
C LEU A 119 17.28 2.70 4.58
N GLU A 120 17.92 1.53 4.44
CA GLU A 120 19.14 1.41 3.63
C GLU A 120 18.84 1.58 2.13
N LEU A 121 17.72 1.05 1.64
CA LEU A 121 17.30 1.23 0.24
C LEU A 121 17.02 2.71 -0.08
N LEU A 122 16.34 3.43 0.81
CA LEU A 122 16.08 4.86 0.65
C LEU A 122 17.38 5.69 0.67
N LYS A 123 18.33 5.39 1.57
CA LYS A 123 19.65 6.02 1.59
C LYS A 123 20.35 5.87 0.24
N LYS A 124 20.45 4.64 -0.25
CA LYS A 124 21.09 4.36 -1.55
C LYS A 124 20.34 4.99 -2.72
N ALA A 125 19.02 5.05 -2.70
CA ALA A 125 18.24 5.77 -3.72
C ALA A 125 18.58 7.27 -3.72
N LYS A 126 18.65 7.91 -2.55
CA LYS A 126 19.07 9.31 -2.40
C LYS A 126 20.49 9.57 -2.88
N GLU A 127 21.44 8.69 -2.55
CA GLU A 127 22.83 8.77 -3.03
C GLU A 127 22.92 8.71 -4.56
N ASN A 128 21.97 8.03 -5.22
CA ASN A 128 21.85 7.98 -6.67
C ASN A 128 21.07 9.17 -7.27
N GLY A 129 20.65 10.15 -6.45
CA GLY A 129 19.89 11.32 -6.88
C GLY A 129 18.45 11.00 -7.30
N ILE A 130 17.88 9.91 -6.79
CA ILE A 130 16.51 9.46 -7.11
C ILE A 130 15.55 10.04 -6.06
N HIS A 131 14.46 10.65 -6.52
CA HIS A 131 13.35 11.09 -5.65
C HIS A 131 12.68 9.89 -5.00
N THR A 132 12.47 9.97 -3.69
CA THR A 132 11.96 8.87 -2.86
C THR A 132 10.57 9.18 -2.32
N ALA A 133 9.68 8.22 -2.41
CA ALA A 133 8.40 8.26 -1.73
C ALA A 133 8.18 6.97 -0.92
N ILE A 134 7.37 7.05 0.11
CA ILE A 134 6.93 5.90 0.89
C ILE A 134 5.42 5.97 1.08
N GLU A 135 4.75 4.88 0.75
CA GLU A 135 3.35 4.65 1.08
C GLU A 135 3.29 3.84 2.36
N THR A 136 2.67 4.39 3.39
CA THR A 136 2.70 3.80 4.74
C THR A 136 1.40 4.02 5.49
N CYS A 137 1.00 3.03 6.27
CA CYS A 137 -0.05 3.19 7.27
C CYS A 137 0.45 3.91 8.55
N GLY A 138 1.75 4.17 8.67
CA GLY A 138 2.34 4.87 9.81
C GLY A 138 2.39 4.07 11.12
N TYR A 139 2.08 2.78 11.12
CA TYR A 139 2.14 1.93 12.31
C TYR A 139 3.57 1.46 12.58
N ALA A 140 4.36 2.30 13.21
CA ALA A 140 5.77 2.07 13.53
C ALA A 140 6.19 2.81 14.80
N GLU A 141 7.35 2.47 15.35
CA GLU A 141 7.97 3.27 16.40
C GLU A 141 8.31 4.68 15.89
N LYS A 142 7.97 5.70 16.68
CA LYS A 142 8.17 7.11 16.32
C LYS A 142 9.62 7.45 15.95
N SER A 143 10.58 6.88 16.66
CA SER A 143 12.01 7.06 16.37
C SER A 143 12.39 6.58 14.96
N LYS A 144 11.84 5.43 14.54
CA LYS A 144 12.10 4.82 13.24
C LYS A 144 11.50 5.64 12.10
N ILE A 145 10.25 6.10 12.24
CA ILE A 145 9.59 6.88 11.19
C ILE A 145 10.27 8.26 11.02
N LEU A 146 10.72 8.89 12.11
CA LEU A 146 11.47 10.15 12.04
C LEU A 146 12.90 9.98 11.48
N GLU A 147 13.52 8.83 11.69
CA GLU A 147 14.82 8.55 11.08
C GLU A 147 14.69 8.34 9.58
N ILE A 148 13.70 7.55 9.13
CA ILE A 148 13.47 7.29 7.71
C ILE A 148 13.05 8.56 6.96
N ALA A 149 12.36 9.49 7.64
CA ALA A 149 11.91 10.76 7.08
C ALA A 149 13.05 11.62 6.52
N LYS A 150 14.29 11.45 7.00
CA LYS A 150 15.47 12.15 6.48
C LYS A 150 15.81 11.74 5.03
N TYR A 151 15.29 10.63 4.57
CA TYR A 151 15.58 10.02 3.26
C TYR A 151 14.32 9.88 2.38
N VAL A 152 13.21 10.48 2.80
CA VAL A 152 11.93 10.46 2.07
C VAL A 152 11.57 11.87 1.64
N ASP A 153 11.35 12.07 0.34
CA ASP A 153 10.91 13.34 -0.22
C ASP A 153 9.40 13.54 -0.11
N LEU A 154 8.64 12.44 -0.12
CA LEU A 154 7.18 12.47 -0.08
C LEU A 154 6.62 11.27 0.68
N PHE A 155 5.76 11.52 1.65
CA PHE A 155 4.94 10.51 2.30
C PHE A 155 3.56 10.43 1.66
N LEU A 156 3.18 9.23 1.23
CA LEU A 156 1.82 8.86 0.90
C LEU A 156 1.25 8.18 2.14
N PHE A 157 0.60 8.95 3.00
CA PHE A 157 0.26 8.49 4.35
C PHE A 157 -1.22 8.09 4.44
N ASP A 158 -1.49 6.83 4.77
CA ASP A 158 -2.82 6.27 4.83
C ASP A 158 -3.58 6.68 6.11
N CYS A 159 -4.70 7.35 5.96
CA CYS A 159 -5.71 7.58 7.01
C CYS A 159 -6.91 6.66 6.75
N LYS A 160 -6.87 5.46 7.33
CA LYS A 160 -7.86 4.41 7.02
C LYS A 160 -9.17 4.59 7.78
N GLU A 161 -9.11 5.12 8.99
CA GLU A 161 -10.24 5.42 9.85
C GLU A 161 -9.80 6.41 10.95
N THR A 162 -10.66 7.37 11.29
CA THR A 162 -10.37 8.41 12.31
C THR A 162 -10.85 8.04 13.70
N ASP A 163 -11.86 7.19 13.82
CA ASP A 163 -12.31 6.63 15.09
C ASP A 163 -11.40 5.46 15.51
N PRO A 164 -10.81 5.47 16.73
CA PRO A 164 -9.86 4.45 17.16
C PRO A 164 -10.46 3.05 17.31
N GLU A 165 -11.71 2.93 17.75
CA GLU A 165 -12.35 1.62 17.94
C GLU A 165 -12.71 1.00 16.59
N LEU A 166 -13.26 1.79 15.67
CA LEU A 166 -13.55 1.33 14.32
C LEU A 166 -12.29 1.06 13.52
N HIS A 167 -11.22 1.85 13.71
CA HIS A 167 -9.91 1.54 13.13
C HIS A 167 -9.43 0.17 13.58
N LYS A 168 -9.54 -0.13 14.88
CA LYS A 168 -9.16 -1.43 15.43
C LYS A 168 -10.03 -2.56 14.90
N GLU A 169 -11.34 -2.35 14.79
CA GLU A 169 -12.27 -3.32 14.22
C GLU A 169 -11.91 -3.68 12.77
N TYR A 170 -11.60 -2.67 11.95
CA TYR A 170 -11.39 -2.86 10.52
C TYR A 170 -9.96 -3.24 10.14
N THR A 171 -8.96 -2.91 10.98
CA THR A 171 -7.55 -3.09 10.63
C THR A 171 -6.74 -3.94 11.61
N GLY A 172 -7.33 -4.28 12.77
CA GLY A 172 -6.69 -5.06 13.83
C GLY A 172 -6.03 -4.24 14.94
N PHE A 173 -5.73 -2.95 14.74
CA PHE A 173 -5.11 -2.06 15.72
C PHE A 173 -5.81 -0.70 15.76
N ASP A 174 -5.74 0.00 16.91
CA ASP A 174 -6.18 1.38 16.99
C ASP A 174 -5.24 2.33 16.20
N ASN A 175 -5.70 3.56 15.97
CA ASN A 175 -4.97 4.55 15.17
C ASN A 175 -4.11 5.51 15.99
N LYS A 176 -3.95 5.33 17.29
CA LYS A 176 -3.27 6.30 18.16
C LYS A 176 -1.83 6.54 17.73
N ILE A 177 -1.01 5.49 17.61
CA ILE A 177 0.38 5.59 17.19
C ILE A 177 0.49 6.13 15.75
N ILE A 178 -0.48 5.79 14.88
CA ILE A 178 -0.53 6.26 13.50
C ILE A 178 -0.70 7.77 13.44
N LEU A 179 -1.68 8.32 14.18
CA LEU A 179 -1.93 9.75 14.22
C LEU A 179 -0.82 10.53 14.95
N GLU A 180 -0.21 9.95 15.98
CA GLU A 180 0.98 10.50 16.63
C GLU A 180 2.16 10.59 15.66
N ASN A 181 2.37 9.59 14.82
CA ASN A 181 3.41 9.56 13.79
C ASN A 181 3.12 10.52 12.65
N LEU A 182 1.88 10.62 12.17
CA LEU A 182 1.47 11.61 11.18
C LEU A 182 1.77 13.03 11.66
N LYS A 183 1.40 13.33 12.91
CA LYS A 183 1.72 14.62 13.54
C LYS A 183 3.23 14.84 13.61
N ALA A 184 4.00 13.85 14.05
CA ALA A 184 5.46 13.98 14.19
C ALA A 184 6.15 14.22 12.84
N LEU A 185 5.70 13.59 11.74
CA LEU A 185 6.19 13.86 10.39
C LEU A 185 5.87 15.29 9.95
N SER A 186 4.64 15.76 10.19
CA SER A 186 4.25 17.14 9.88
C SER A 186 5.08 18.15 10.67
N ASP A 187 5.28 17.93 11.99
CA ASP A 187 6.10 18.79 12.85
C ASP A 187 7.58 18.80 12.41
N ALA A 188 8.08 17.71 11.82
CA ALA A 188 9.41 17.59 11.26
C ALA A 188 9.56 18.23 9.86
N GLY A 189 8.48 18.79 9.29
CA GLY A 189 8.49 19.46 7.98
C GLY A 189 8.46 18.50 6.79
N SER A 190 8.05 17.24 6.99
CA SER A 190 7.86 16.29 5.88
C SER A 190 6.71 16.71 4.97
N LYS A 191 6.84 16.46 3.67
CA LYS A 191 5.75 16.59 2.70
C LYS A 191 4.87 15.35 2.75
N ILE A 192 3.58 15.56 2.90
CA ILE A 192 2.61 14.47 3.10
C ILE A 192 1.42 14.65 2.17
N ILE A 193 1.09 13.62 1.42
CA ILE A 193 -0.22 13.44 0.79
C ILE A 193 -1.01 12.53 1.73
N LEU A 194 -2.13 13.03 2.26
CA LEU A 194 -3.00 12.22 3.13
C LEU A 194 -3.92 11.37 2.28
N ARG A 195 -3.68 10.06 2.23
CA ARG A 195 -4.49 9.09 1.50
C ARG A 195 -5.58 8.53 2.37
N CYS A 196 -6.81 8.64 1.88
CA CYS A 196 -8.00 8.24 2.60
C CYS A 196 -8.78 7.21 1.78
N PRO A 197 -8.57 5.90 2.03
CA PRO A 197 -9.42 4.86 1.45
C PRO A 197 -10.85 5.04 1.98
N ILE A 198 -11.82 5.26 1.08
CA ILE A 198 -13.23 5.39 1.44
C ILE A 198 -14.00 4.16 0.98
N ILE A 199 -14.50 3.41 1.94
CA ILE A 199 -15.07 2.10 1.76
C ILE A 199 -16.56 2.13 2.11
N PRO A 200 -17.46 1.94 1.13
CA PRO A 200 -18.90 1.95 1.37
C PRO A 200 -19.33 0.96 2.44
N GLY A 201 -20.14 1.44 3.38
CA GLY A 201 -20.66 0.64 4.49
C GLY A 201 -19.68 0.45 5.67
N PHE A 202 -18.45 0.96 5.58
CA PHE A 202 -17.45 0.91 6.65
C PHE A 202 -17.12 2.31 7.18
N ASN A 203 -16.45 3.12 6.38
CA ASN A 203 -15.96 4.44 6.81
C ASN A 203 -16.53 5.60 6.00
N ASP A 204 -17.49 5.39 5.10
CA ASP A 204 -18.15 6.42 4.29
C ASP A 204 -19.21 7.23 5.08
N ARG A 205 -18.85 7.72 6.27
CA ARG A 205 -19.73 8.40 7.24
C ARG A 205 -19.23 9.81 7.60
N ALA A 206 -20.17 10.65 8.00
CA ALA A 206 -19.92 12.08 8.25
C ALA A 206 -18.84 12.32 9.33
N GLU A 207 -18.81 11.48 10.38
CA GLU A 207 -17.83 11.58 11.47
C GLU A 207 -16.40 11.34 10.98
N HIS A 208 -16.22 10.35 10.11
CA HIS A 208 -14.91 10.07 9.52
C HIS A 208 -14.46 11.20 8.59
N PHE A 209 -15.35 11.70 7.74
CA PHE A 209 -15.04 12.84 6.86
C PHE A 209 -14.68 14.10 7.64
N LYS A 210 -15.40 14.38 8.73
CA LYS A 210 -15.07 15.47 9.65
C LYS A 210 -13.69 15.25 10.29
N GLY A 211 -13.39 14.03 10.73
CA GLY A 211 -12.10 13.67 11.31
C GLY A 211 -10.94 13.88 10.33
N ILE A 212 -11.09 13.49 9.06
CA ILE A 212 -10.10 13.74 8.00
C ILE A 212 -9.87 15.25 7.84
N SER A 213 -10.93 16.04 7.76
CA SER A 213 -10.85 17.50 7.63
C SER A 213 -10.14 18.14 8.81
N GLU A 214 -10.48 17.72 10.05
CA GLU A 214 -9.85 18.24 11.26
C GLU A 214 -8.36 17.88 11.37
N ILE A 215 -7.97 16.68 10.96
CA ILE A 215 -6.58 16.25 10.96
C ILE A 215 -5.79 17.09 9.94
N SER A 216 -6.29 17.19 8.71
CA SER A 216 -5.60 17.89 7.62
C SER A 216 -5.47 19.40 7.89
N GLY A 217 -6.48 20.04 8.46
CA GLY A 217 -6.43 21.46 8.80
C GLY A 217 -5.46 21.81 9.94
N LYS A 218 -5.11 20.83 10.80
CA LYS A 218 -4.16 21.03 11.92
C LYS A 218 -2.70 20.78 11.55
N LEU A 219 -2.42 20.09 10.45
CA LEU A 219 -1.09 19.59 10.11
C LEU A 219 -0.56 20.26 8.83
N SER A 220 0.36 21.20 8.99
CA SER A 220 0.93 21.99 7.89
C SER A 220 1.71 21.18 6.86
N GLY A 221 2.25 20.02 7.26
CA GLY A 221 2.97 19.11 6.36
C GLY A 221 2.09 18.39 5.33
N ILE A 222 0.75 18.40 5.52
CA ILE A 222 -0.18 17.83 4.54
C ILE A 222 -0.35 18.82 3.38
N GLU A 223 0.06 18.41 2.18
CA GLU A 223 -0.05 19.21 0.97
C GLU A 223 -1.49 19.18 0.43
N HIS A 224 -2.07 18.00 0.32
CA HIS A 224 -3.46 17.78 -0.08
C HIS A 224 -3.98 16.42 0.42
N ILE A 225 -5.26 16.16 0.19
CA ILE A 225 -5.94 14.92 0.55
C ILE A 225 -6.29 14.18 -0.72
N GLU A 226 -5.89 12.90 -0.82
CA GLU A 226 -6.34 11.99 -1.87
C GLU A 226 -7.36 11.02 -1.28
N ILE A 227 -8.60 11.02 -1.79
CA ILE A 227 -9.52 9.94 -1.48
C ILE A 227 -9.31 8.79 -2.46
N GLU A 228 -9.35 7.57 -1.94
CA GLU A 228 -9.22 6.33 -2.68
C GLU A 228 -10.53 5.53 -2.57
N PRO A 229 -11.48 5.74 -3.50
CA PRO A 229 -12.72 5.00 -3.49
C PRO A 229 -12.47 3.50 -3.66
N PHE A 230 -13.24 2.69 -2.94
CA PHE A 230 -13.13 1.23 -3.07
C PHE A 230 -13.29 0.77 -4.52
N HIS A 231 -12.45 -0.19 -4.91
CA HIS A 231 -12.54 -0.90 -6.19
C HIS A 231 -12.22 -2.40 -6.00
N PRO A 232 -12.79 -3.30 -6.82
CA PRO A 232 -12.74 -4.75 -6.60
C PRO A 232 -11.46 -5.43 -7.14
N LEU A 233 -10.45 -4.67 -7.57
CA LEU A 233 -9.24 -5.23 -8.21
C LEU A 233 -8.44 -6.20 -7.32
N GLY A 234 -8.60 -6.11 -5.99
CA GLY A 234 -8.00 -7.04 -5.02
C GLY A 234 -8.68 -8.41 -4.92
N GLU A 235 -9.93 -8.56 -5.35
CA GLU A 235 -10.75 -9.76 -5.12
C GLU A 235 -10.14 -11.05 -5.68
N SER A 236 -9.55 -10.97 -6.87
CA SER A 236 -8.88 -12.11 -7.49
C SER A 236 -7.70 -12.64 -6.66
N LYS A 237 -7.05 -11.77 -5.88
CA LYS A 237 -5.94 -12.11 -5.00
C LYS A 237 -6.44 -12.84 -3.75
N TYR A 238 -7.55 -12.38 -3.16
CA TYR A 238 -8.22 -13.10 -2.05
C TYR A 238 -8.57 -14.53 -2.47
N SER A 239 -9.28 -14.66 -3.59
CA SER A 239 -9.65 -15.96 -4.14
C SER A 239 -8.42 -16.85 -4.42
N ALA A 240 -7.32 -16.26 -4.91
CA ALA A 240 -6.08 -16.98 -5.18
C ALA A 240 -5.38 -17.45 -3.91
N LEU A 241 -5.59 -16.77 -2.78
CA LEU A 241 -5.11 -17.16 -1.45
C LEU A 241 -6.06 -18.13 -0.72
N GLY A 242 -7.21 -18.47 -1.33
CA GLY A 242 -8.26 -19.27 -0.67
C GLY A 242 -8.98 -18.54 0.47
N ARG A 243 -9.01 -17.20 0.43
CA ARG A 243 -9.67 -16.33 1.40
C ARG A 243 -11.00 -15.83 0.86
N GLU A 244 -11.94 -15.57 1.74
CA GLU A 244 -13.22 -14.96 1.41
C GLU A 244 -13.01 -13.47 1.08
N VAL A 245 -13.85 -12.98 0.18
CA VAL A 245 -13.91 -11.57 -0.24
C VAL A 245 -15.09 -10.92 0.45
N ALA A 246 -14.90 -9.75 1.03
CA ALA A 246 -16.01 -8.95 1.54
C ALA A 246 -16.84 -8.42 0.35
N ASP A 247 -18.16 -8.53 0.45
CA ASP A 247 -19.08 -7.95 -0.54
C ASP A 247 -19.23 -6.46 -0.30
N ILE A 248 -18.39 -5.66 -0.98
CA ILE A 248 -18.33 -4.21 -0.84
C ILE A 248 -18.77 -3.59 -2.17
N PRO A 249 -19.80 -2.73 -2.16
CA PRO A 249 -20.27 -2.11 -3.40
C PRO A 249 -19.26 -1.08 -3.92
N VAL A 250 -19.13 -1.02 -5.25
CA VAL A 250 -18.29 0.01 -5.91
C VAL A 250 -19.07 1.33 -5.92
N PRO A 251 -18.51 2.42 -5.37
CA PRO A 251 -19.20 3.70 -5.33
C PRO A 251 -19.33 4.31 -6.73
N SER A 252 -20.45 5.02 -6.97
CA SER A 252 -20.62 5.79 -8.22
C SER A 252 -19.78 7.06 -8.20
N GLY A 253 -19.43 7.61 -9.38
CA GLY A 253 -18.73 8.91 -9.47
C GLY A 253 -19.46 10.03 -8.72
N LYS A 254 -20.81 10.07 -8.78
CA LYS A 254 -21.60 11.04 -8.00
C LYS A 254 -21.45 10.88 -6.49
N THR A 255 -21.29 9.64 -6.02
CA THR A 255 -21.03 9.34 -4.60
C THR A 255 -19.66 9.86 -4.20
N VAL A 256 -18.65 9.62 -5.03
CA VAL A 256 -17.27 10.10 -4.84
C VAL A 256 -17.24 11.64 -4.81
N ASP A 257 -17.88 12.32 -5.75
CA ASP A 257 -17.98 13.79 -5.78
C ASP A 257 -18.62 14.34 -4.49
N LYS A 258 -19.62 13.64 -3.94
CA LYS A 258 -20.25 13.99 -2.67
C LYS A 258 -19.26 13.89 -1.51
N TRP A 259 -18.46 12.82 -1.44
CA TRP A 259 -17.43 12.62 -0.41
C TRP A 259 -16.37 13.73 -0.45
N ILE A 260 -15.86 14.05 -1.66
CA ILE A 260 -14.90 15.14 -1.88
C ILE A 260 -15.45 16.46 -1.30
N LYS A 261 -16.70 16.79 -1.63
CA LYS A 261 -17.34 18.02 -1.13
C LYS A 261 -17.51 18.01 0.39
N GLN A 262 -17.91 16.88 0.97
CA GLN A 262 -18.11 16.76 2.41
C GLN A 262 -16.80 16.95 3.20
N ILE A 263 -15.71 16.34 2.75
CA ILE A 263 -14.39 16.50 3.35
C ILE A 263 -13.88 17.93 3.13
N GLY A 264 -13.98 18.45 1.90
CA GLY A 264 -13.48 19.79 1.53
C GLY A 264 -14.18 20.94 2.25
N CYS A 265 -15.43 20.76 2.72
CA CYS A 265 -16.12 21.80 3.50
C CYS A 265 -15.49 22.07 4.88
N GLY A 266 -14.66 21.17 5.41
CA GLY A 266 -14.09 21.26 6.75
C GLY A 266 -12.59 21.53 6.80
N THR A 267 -11.93 21.74 5.66
CA THR A 267 -10.47 21.96 5.55
C THR A 267 -10.14 23.00 4.50
N ASP A 268 -8.97 23.63 4.62
CA ASP A 268 -8.38 24.52 3.60
C ASP A 268 -7.52 23.76 2.57
N LYS A 269 -7.40 22.44 2.71
CA LYS A 269 -6.64 21.60 1.80
C LYS A 269 -7.47 21.17 0.59
N ASP A 270 -6.82 21.04 -0.56
CA ASP A 270 -7.43 20.43 -1.73
C ASP A 270 -7.78 18.97 -1.46
N VAL A 271 -8.96 18.55 -1.90
CA VAL A 271 -9.42 17.17 -1.81
C VAL A 271 -9.66 16.65 -3.22
N ILE A 272 -8.89 15.66 -3.62
CA ILE A 272 -8.96 15.08 -4.97
C ILE A 272 -9.22 13.57 -4.91
N CYS A 273 -9.63 13.00 -6.03
CA CYS A 273 -9.74 11.55 -6.18
C CYS A 273 -8.46 11.01 -6.82
N ALA A 274 -7.82 10.02 -6.18
CA ALA A 274 -6.57 9.42 -6.66
C ALA A 274 -6.64 8.82 -8.08
N TYR A 275 -7.84 8.52 -8.58
CA TYR A 275 -8.05 7.91 -9.92
C TYR A 275 -8.50 8.89 -11.00
N GLN A 276 -8.61 10.17 -10.67
CA GLN A 276 -9.04 11.24 -11.59
C GLN A 276 -7.95 12.29 -11.81
N ALA A 277 -6.78 12.10 -11.22
CA ALA A 277 -5.63 13.00 -11.33
C ALA A 277 -4.71 12.67 -12.51
#